data_fc007f333734a27086c763d4079e6b5f
#
_entry.id   fc007f333734a27086c763d4079e6b5f
#
_cell.length_a   1.000
_cell.length_b   1.000
_cell.length_c   1.000
_cell.angle_alpha   90.00
_cell.angle_beta   90.00
_cell.angle_gamma   90.00
#
_symmetry.space_group_name_H-M   'P 1'
#
loop_
_entity.id
_entity.type
_entity.pdbx_description
1 polymer ?
#
loop_
_entity_poly.entity_id
_entity_poly.type
_entity_poly.pdbx_seq_one_letter_code
_entity_poly.pdbx_strand_id
1 'polypeptide(L)'
;TKSTTLARHLAEGGHRSFCAATPREIEGLVAAGLVDDLLLANETLDTARLGALSERANITVAVDSRATIEAAASGGVRSVLIDVNVGLPRCGCEPAEAPALAELARSSGLEVRGVMGYEGHLMMVTDRAERAQRTAEAMALLTHAADEVGGDVVSGGGTGTFDVNTSCTEIQAGSYALLDTDYDTLDLPSPRRC
;
A
#
# COMPACT_ATOMS: atom_id res chain seq x y z
N THR A 1 6.23 10.27 -4.35
CA THR A 1 7.55 10.87 -4.42
C THR A 1 8.35 10.56 -3.15
N LYS A 2 9.67 10.64 -3.22
CA LYS A 2 10.57 10.41 -2.06
C LYS A 2 11.01 11.73 -1.39
N SER A 3 10.27 12.82 -1.66
CA SER A 3 10.55 14.15 -1.12
C SER A 3 9.78 14.40 0.17
N THR A 4 10.49 14.56 1.28
CA THR A 4 9.88 14.91 2.58
C THR A 4 9.34 16.34 2.58
N THR A 5 9.87 17.24 1.76
CA THR A 5 9.34 18.59 1.58
C THR A 5 7.94 18.54 0.97
N LEU A 6 7.76 17.73 -0.07
CA LEU A 6 6.46 17.56 -0.70
C LEU A 6 5.46 16.85 0.24
N ALA A 7 5.93 15.84 0.99
CA ALA A 7 5.08 15.17 1.98
C ALA A 7 4.59 16.14 3.08
N ARG A 8 5.45 17.04 3.57
CA ARG A 8 5.04 18.10 4.50
C ARG A 8 4.01 19.04 3.89
N HIS A 9 4.20 19.45 2.66
CA HIS A 9 3.24 20.31 1.96
C HIS A 9 1.86 19.63 1.84
N LEU A 10 1.83 18.33 1.54
CA LEU A 10 0.59 17.56 1.54
C LEU A 10 -0.04 17.46 2.94
N ALA A 11 0.77 17.29 3.98
CA ALA A 11 0.30 17.28 5.37
C ALA A 11 -0.30 18.62 5.80
N GLU A 12 0.30 19.74 5.38
CA GLU A 12 -0.25 21.10 5.56
C GLU A 12 -1.61 21.26 4.87
N GLY A 13 -1.80 20.57 3.73
CA GLY A 13 -3.07 20.45 3.01
C GLY A 13 -4.10 19.50 3.63
N GLY A 14 -3.75 18.84 4.77
CA GLY A 14 -4.67 17.98 5.51
C GLY A 14 -4.44 16.49 5.35
N HIS A 15 -3.47 16.03 4.54
CA HIS A 15 -3.12 14.62 4.47
C HIS A 15 -2.53 14.13 5.79
N ARG A 16 -2.95 12.92 6.22
CA ARG A 16 -2.48 12.30 7.47
C ARG A 16 -1.80 10.96 7.27
N SER A 17 -2.10 10.27 6.17
CA SER A 17 -1.56 8.95 5.84
C SER A 17 -0.54 9.06 4.71
N PHE A 18 0.57 8.34 4.82
CA PHE A 18 1.60 8.31 3.79
C PHE A 18 2.05 6.88 3.53
N CYS A 19 2.17 6.54 2.25
CA CYS A 19 2.67 5.25 1.79
C CYS A 19 4.12 5.37 1.32
N ALA A 20 4.95 4.41 1.70
CA ALA A 20 6.34 4.29 1.26
C ALA A 20 6.68 2.83 0.92
N ALA A 21 7.64 2.66 0.00
CA ALA A 21 8.05 1.35 -0.49
C ALA A 21 9.26 0.75 0.25
N THR A 22 9.93 1.53 1.09
CA THR A 22 11.11 1.05 1.82
C THR A 22 11.16 1.58 3.25
N PRO A 23 11.76 0.83 4.19
CA PRO A 23 11.97 1.32 5.55
C PRO A 23 12.75 2.66 5.60
N ARG A 24 13.70 2.86 4.67
CA ARG A 24 14.46 4.11 4.58
C ARG A 24 13.58 5.31 4.22
N GLU A 25 12.56 5.11 3.39
CA GLU A 25 11.60 6.18 3.07
C GLU A 25 10.72 6.50 4.29
N ILE A 26 10.30 5.49 5.04
CA ILE A 26 9.60 5.67 6.33
C ILE A 26 10.49 6.45 7.31
N GLU A 27 11.79 6.12 7.44
CA GLU A 27 12.74 6.88 8.27
C GLU A 27 12.76 8.38 7.89
N GLY A 28 12.74 8.66 6.59
CA GLY A 28 12.68 10.03 6.08
C GLY A 28 11.38 10.76 6.48
N LEU A 29 10.25 10.10 6.37
CA LEU A 29 8.95 10.65 6.80
C LEU A 29 8.92 10.90 8.31
N VAL A 30 9.38 9.95 9.12
CA VAL A 30 9.50 10.08 10.58
C VAL A 30 10.41 11.24 10.97
N ALA A 31 11.57 11.38 10.32
CA ALA A 31 12.50 12.50 10.54
C ALA A 31 11.87 13.85 10.13
N ALA A 32 10.90 13.84 9.23
CA ALA A 32 10.14 15.03 8.83
C ALA A 32 8.98 15.36 9.78
N GLY A 33 8.75 14.56 10.82
CA GLY A 33 7.65 14.73 11.79
C GLY A 33 6.31 14.15 11.32
N LEU A 34 6.30 13.35 10.27
CA LEU A 34 5.11 12.68 9.75
C LEU A 34 5.08 11.27 10.36
N VAL A 35 4.26 11.10 11.39
CA VAL A 35 4.29 9.89 12.25
C VAL A 35 2.92 9.28 12.52
N ASP A 36 1.85 9.90 12.05
CA ASP A 36 0.49 9.58 12.47
C ASP A 36 -0.02 8.26 11.88
N ASP A 37 0.17 8.05 10.57
CA ASP A 37 -0.28 6.86 9.86
C ASP A 37 0.62 6.62 8.65
N LEU A 38 1.52 5.66 8.75
CA LEU A 38 2.50 5.33 7.73
C LEU A 38 2.31 3.88 7.27
N LEU A 39 2.12 3.69 5.97
CA LEU A 39 2.09 2.37 5.35
C LEU A 39 3.46 2.06 4.71
N LEU A 40 4.13 1.04 5.21
CA LEU A 40 5.21 0.39 4.49
C LEU A 40 4.61 -0.66 3.55
N ALA A 41 4.35 -0.25 2.31
CA ALA A 41 3.75 -1.10 1.28
C ALA A 41 4.81 -1.98 0.60
N ASN A 42 5.52 -2.73 1.39
CA ASN A 42 6.53 -3.70 0.95
C ASN A 42 6.88 -4.65 2.11
N GLU A 43 7.25 -5.86 1.76
CA GLU A 43 7.69 -6.90 2.68
C GLU A 43 9.13 -6.64 3.11
N THR A 44 9.40 -6.88 4.39
CA THR A 44 10.77 -6.78 4.92
C THR A 44 10.99 -7.76 6.06
N LEU A 45 12.21 -8.27 6.14
CA LEU A 45 12.67 -9.13 7.24
C LEU A 45 13.60 -8.38 8.21
N ASP A 46 13.77 -7.07 8.02
CA ASP A 46 14.65 -6.24 8.86
C ASP A 46 13.95 -5.85 10.18
N THR A 47 13.89 -6.80 11.10
CA THR A 47 13.25 -6.66 12.41
C THR A 47 13.84 -5.50 13.23
N ALA A 48 15.15 -5.28 13.13
CA ALA A 48 15.81 -4.22 13.89
C ALA A 48 15.33 -2.83 13.41
N ARG A 49 15.20 -2.65 12.10
CA ARG A 49 14.73 -1.39 11.53
C ARG A 49 13.23 -1.19 11.77
N LEU A 50 12.44 -2.27 11.68
CA LEU A 50 11.02 -2.22 12.05
C LEU A 50 10.84 -1.79 13.50
N GLY A 51 11.62 -2.33 14.44
CA GLY A 51 11.59 -1.95 15.86
C GLY A 51 11.88 -0.47 16.07
N ALA A 52 12.97 0.02 15.49
CA ALA A 52 13.35 1.42 15.60
C ALA A 52 12.30 2.39 15.00
N LEU A 53 11.55 1.96 14.00
CA LEU A 53 10.46 2.74 13.40
C LEU A 53 9.19 2.69 14.25
N SER A 54 8.81 1.50 14.74
CA SER A 54 7.59 1.29 15.56
C SER A 54 7.60 2.04 16.89
N GLU A 55 8.78 2.32 17.44
CA GLU A 55 8.95 3.15 18.63
C GLU A 55 8.67 4.64 18.36
N ARG A 56 8.73 5.08 17.11
CA ARG A 56 8.75 6.50 16.74
C ARG A 56 7.53 6.94 15.93
N ALA A 57 6.81 6.01 15.33
CA ALA A 57 5.68 6.29 14.45
C ALA A 57 4.63 5.19 14.50
N ASN A 58 3.40 5.53 14.13
CA ASN A 58 2.37 4.55 13.87
C ASN A 58 2.58 3.99 12.46
N ILE A 59 3.12 2.77 12.38
CA ILE A 59 3.39 2.10 11.11
C ILE A 59 2.51 0.87 10.93
N THR A 60 1.99 0.74 9.72
CA THR A 60 1.37 -0.49 9.20
C THR A 60 2.32 -1.10 8.18
N VAL A 61 2.50 -2.40 8.19
CA VAL A 61 3.45 -3.09 7.30
C VAL A 61 2.72 -4.12 6.45
N ALA A 62 3.07 -4.20 5.18
CA ALA A 62 2.61 -5.27 4.30
C ALA A 62 3.26 -6.60 4.67
N VAL A 63 2.46 -7.67 4.71
CA VAL A 63 2.93 -9.04 4.97
C VAL A 63 2.23 -10.02 4.03
N ASP A 64 2.98 -10.95 3.49
CA ASP A 64 2.51 -11.95 2.53
C ASP A 64 2.88 -13.39 2.87
N SER A 65 3.59 -13.59 3.98
CA SER A 65 4.13 -14.89 4.35
C SER A 65 4.32 -15.00 5.87
N ARG A 66 4.47 -16.23 6.36
CA ARG A 66 4.86 -16.48 7.74
C ARG A 66 6.11 -15.71 8.14
N ALA A 67 7.13 -15.66 7.29
CA ALA A 67 8.39 -15.02 7.60
C ALA A 67 8.23 -13.50 7.79
N THR A 68 7.42 -12.84 6.96
CA THR A 68 7.16 -11.39 7.07
C THR A 68 6.28 -11.07 8.28
N ILE A 69 5.32 -11.94 8.64
CA ILE A 69 4.51 -11.82 9.86
C ILE A 69 5.39 -11.95 11.10
N GLU A 70 6.26 -12.97 11.17
CA GLU A 70 7.17 -13.18 12.31
C GLU A 70 8.17 -12.02 12.44
N ALA A 71 8.64 -11.48 11.33
CA ALA A 71 9.51 -10.30 11.33
C ALA A 71 8.79 -9.04 11.83
N ALA A 72 7.54 -8.80 11.42
CA ALA A 72 6.74 -7.69 11.89
C ALA A 72 6.47 -7.79 13.40
N ALA A 73 6.02 -8.96 13.88
CA ALA A 73 5.76 -9.20 15.30
C ALA A 73 7.04 -9.04 16.16
N SER A 74 8.16 -9.64 15.71
CA SER A 74 9.45 -9.53 16.43
C SER A 74 10.00 -8.11 16.40
N GLY A 75 9.69 -7.33 15.36
CA GLY A 75 10.02 -5.91 15.24
C GLY A 75 9.10 -4.98 16.02
N GLY A 76 8.13 -5.49 16.79
CA GLY A 76 7.21 -4.66 17.59
C GLY A 76 6.23 -3.83 16.77
N VAL A 77 6.01 -4.18 15.50
CA VAL A 77 4.94 -3.62 14.68
C VAL A 77 3.60 -3.95 15.32
N ARG A 78 2.65 -3.03 15.28
CA ARG A 78 1.30 -3.24 15.83
C ARG A 78 0.31 -3.71 14.79
N SER A 79 0.38 -3.13 13.60
CA SER A 79 -0.64 -3.29 12.57
C SER A 79 -0.05 -3.75 11.24
N VAL A 80 -0.76 -4.63 10.55
CA VAL A 80 -0.37 -5.14 9.24
C VAL A 80 -1.53 -5.09 8.25
N LEU A 81 -1.19 -5.08 6.96
CA LEU A 81 -2.09 -5.42 5.86
C LEU A 81 -1.59 -6.71 5.22
N ILE A 82 -2.50 -7.62 4.90
CA ILE A 82 -2.16 -8.81 4.12
C ILE A 82 -2.00 -8.37 2.66
N ASP A 83 -0.80 -8.54 2.11
CA ASP A 83 -0.54 -8.25 0.69
C ASP A 83 -0.99 -9.42 -0.17
N VAL A 84 -1.85 -9.12 -1.15
CA VAL A 84 -2.50 -10.09 -2.03
C VAL A 84 -2.03 -9.88 -3.46
N ASN A 85 -1.60 -10.95 -4.12
CA ASN A 85 -1.25 -10.93 -5.53
C ASN A 85 -2.51 -10.73 -6.40
N VAL A 86 -2.65 -9.56 -6.98
CA VAL A 86 -3.76 -9.18 -7.87
C VAL A 86 -3.37 -9.21 -9.35
N GLY A 87 -2.30 -9.93 -9.69
CA GLY A 87 -1.85 -10.12 -11.06
C GLY A 87 -0.50 -9.49 -11.42
N LEU A 88 0.13 -8.73 -10.53
CA LEU A 88 1.51 -8.30 -10.67
C LEU A 88 2.44 -9.35 -10.04
N PRO A 89 3.25 -10.11 -10.82
CA PRO A 89 4.08 -11.19 -10.27
C PRO A 89 5.33 -10.61 -9.58
N ARG A 90 5.15 -9.98 -8.43
CA ARG A 90 6.23 -9.35 -7.65
C ARG A 90 6.27 -9.89 -6.21
N CYS A 91 5.25 -9.65 -5.44
CA CYS A 91 5.01 -10.07 -4.06
C CYS A 91 3.51 -10.21 -3.83
N GLY A 92 3.14 -10.53 -2.61
CA GLY A 92 1.75 -10.83 -2.24
C GLY A 92 1.45 -12.33 -2.29
N CYS A 93 0.67 -12.79 -1.32
CA CYS A 93 0.18 -14.17 -1.27
C CYS A 93 -0.92 -14.41 -2.31
N GLU A 94 -1.18 -15.67 -2.63
CA GLU A 94 -2.36 -16.02 -3.40
C GLU A 94 -3.63 -15.66 -2.61
N PRO A 95 -4.70 -15.17 -3.26
CA PRO A 95 -5.91 -14.75 -2.56
C PRO A 95 -6.47 -15.80 -1.58
N ALA A 96 -6.41 -17.08 -1.93
CA ALA A 96 -6.87 -18.17 -1.09
C ALA A 96 -6.02 -18.41 0.18
N GLU A 97 -4.80 -17.88 0.25
CA GLU A 97 -3.92 -17.99 1.41
C GLU A 97 -4.12 -16.84 2.41
N ALA A 98 -4.71 -15.73 1.97
CA ALA A 98 -4.84 -14.52 2.77
C ALA A 98 -5.56 -14.74 4.12
N PRO A 99 -6.67 -15.50 4.22
CA PRO A 99 -7.33 -15.75 5.51
C PRO A 99 -6.45 -16.47 6.51
N ALA A 100 -5.66 -17.47 6.06
CA ALA A 100 -4.77 -18.23 6.93
C ALA A 100 -3.60 -17.35 7.44
N LEU A 101 -3.08 -16.47 6.60
CA LEU A 101 -2.05 -15.51 6.99
C LEU A 101 -2.60 -14.45 7.96
N ALA A 102 -3.83 -14.00 7.77
CA ALA A 102 -4.50 -13.09 8.68
C ALA A 102 -4.67 -13.70 10.09
N GLU A 103 -5.10 -14.97 10.17
CA GLU A 103 -5.18 -15.68 11.44
C GLU A 103 -3.80 -15.86 12.10
N LEU A 104 -2.79 -16.18 11.30
CA LEU A 104 -1.41 -16.26 11.81
C LEU A 104 -0.94 -14.91 12.37
N ALA A 105 -1.21 -13.81 11.66
CA ALA A 105 -0.86 -12.47 12.11
C ALA A 105 -1.56 -12.11 13.44
N ARG A 106 -2.87 -12.37 13.55
CA ARG A 106 -3.63 -12.15 14.79
C ARG A 106 -3.09 -13.00 15.94
N SER A 107 -2.83 -14.28 15.71
CA SER A 107 -2.26 -15.17 16.73
C SER A 107 -0.84 -14.77 17.16
N SER A 108 -0.12 -14.03 16.31
CA SER A 108 1.19 -13.44 16.61
C SER A 108 1.08 -12.08 17.33
N GLY A 109 -0.13 -11.64 17.67
CA GLY A 109 -0.37 -10.39 18.41
C GLY A 109 -0.44 -9.14 17.53
N LEU A 110 -0.55 -9.30 16.20
CA LEU A 110 -0.68 -8.20 15.27
C LEU A 110 -2.16 -7.87 14.99
N GLU A 111 -2.46 -6.58 14.86
CA GLU A 111 -3.73 -6.10 14.33
C GLU A 111 -3.72 -6.23 12.81
N VAL A 112 -4.67 -6.99 12.24
CA VAL A 112 -4.87 -7.04 10.80
C VAL A 112 -5.89 -5.97 10.42
N ARG A 113 -5.42 -4.87 9.82
CA ARG A 113 -6.27 -3.74 9.41
C ARG A 113 -7.08 -4.05 8.15
N GLY A 114 -6.70 -5.05 7.40
CA GLY A 114 -7.34 -5.46 6.15
C GLY A 114 -6.34 -6.02 5.15
N VAL A 115 -6.52 -5.70 3.89
CA VAL A 115 -5.72 -6.20 2.78
C VAL A 115 -5.11 -5.08 1.96
N MET A 116 -4.02 -5.38 1.25
CA MET A 116 -3.53 -4.55 0.16
C MET A 116 -3.25 -5.39 -1.08
N GLY A 117 -3.28 -4.74 -2.25
CA GLY A 117 -2.90 -5.38 -3.50
C GLY A 117 -2.67 -4.30 -4.56
N TYR A 118 -1.51 -4.35 -5.22
CA TYR A 118 -1.12 -3.34 -6.18
C TYR A 118 -1.16 -3.85 -7.62
N GLU A 119 -2.06 -3.30 -8.41
CA GLU A 119 -2.24 -3.62 -9.82
C GLU A 119 -1.27 -2.83 -10.73
N GLY A 120 0.00 -2.78 -10.35
CA GLY A 120 1.03 -1.98 -11.03
C GLY A 120 1.23 -2.28 -12.52
N HIS A 121 0.91 -3.48 -12.96
CA HIS A 121 0.94 -3.89 -14.37
C HIS A 121 -0.12 -3.19 -15.24
N LEU A 122 -1.09 -2.50 -14.61
CA LEU A 122 -2.18 -1.79 -15.30
C LEU A 122 -1.93 -0.29 -15.39
N MET A 123 -0.90 0.23 -14.72
CA MET A 123 -0.66 1.67 -14.59
C MET A 123 -0.50 2.39 -15.93
N MET A 124 -0.03 1.69 -16.97
CA MET A 124 0.27 2.27 -18.28
C MET A 124 -0.61 1.70 -19.40
N VAL A 125 -1.74 1.08 -19.09
CA VAL A 125 -2.73 0.67 -20.08
C VAL A 125 -3.41 1.92 -20.62
N THR A 126 -3.18 2.26 -21.88
CA THR A 126 -3.60 3.53 -22.49
C THR A 126 -5.10 3.60 -22.75
N ASP A 127 -5.70 2.51 -23.21
CA ASP A 127 -7.15 2.45 -23.39
C ASP A 127 -7.86 2.47 -22.02
N ARG A 128 -8.66 3.50 -21.81
CA ARG A 128 -9.32 3.72 -20.53
C ARG A 128 -10.37 2.64 -20.19
N ALA A 129 -11.06 2.12 -21.19
CA ALA A 129 -12.07 1.09 -20.97
C ALA A 129 -11.43 -0.25 -20.65
N GLU A 130 -10.36 -0.61 -21.36
CA GLU A 130 -9.55 -1.80 -21.03
C GLU A 130 -8.94 -1.66 -19.63
N ARG A 131 -8.34 -0.50 -19.31
CA ARG A 131 -7.75 -0.24 -17.98
C ARG A 131 -8.79 -0.38 -16.87
N ALA A 132 -9.99 0.17 -17.05
CA ALA A 132 -11.07 0.07 -16.08
C ALA A 132 -11.53 -1.38 -15.88
N GLN A 133 -11.72 -2.13 -16.96
CA GLN A 133 -12.11 -3.54 -16.88
C GLN A 133 -11.07 -4.37 -16.15
N ARG A 134 -9.81 -4.27 -16.55
CA ARG A 134 -8.71 -5.05 -15.94
C ARG A 134 -8.46 -4.64 -14.47
N THR A 135 -8.64 -3.36 -14.13
CA THR A 135 -8.59 -2.91 -12.74
C THR A 135 -9.72 -3.54 -11.93
N ALA A 136 -10.94 -3.58 -12.46
CA ALA A 136 -12.06 -4.24 -11.78
C ALA A 136 -11.81 -5.74 -11.56
N GLU A 137 -11.23 -6.43 -12.54
CA GLU A 137 -10.85 -7.85 -12.42
C GLU A 137 -9.79 -8.06 -11.33
N ALA A 138 -8.74 -7.25 -11.29
CA ALA A 138 -7.71 -7.31 -10.25
C ALA A 138 -8.29 -7.00 -8.86
N MET A 139 -9.14 -5.98 -8.76
CA MET A 139 -9.78 -5.60 -7.50
C MET A 139 -10.83 -6.61 -7.03
N ALA A 140 -11.43 -7.39 -7.91
CA ALA A 140 -12.32 -8.48 -7.51
C ALA A 140 -11.57 -9.56 -6.70
N LEU A 141 -10.31 -9.84 -7.03
CA LEU A 141 -9.46 -10.74 -6.24
C LEU A 141 -9.18 -10.14 -4.84
N LEU A 142 -8.87 -8.85 -4.81
CA LEU A 142 -8.56 -8.15 -3.55
C LEU A 142 -9.78 -8.04 -2.64
N THR A 143 -10.95 -7.68 -3.18
CA THR A 143 -12.18 -7.57 -2.39
C THR A 143 -12.67 -8.91 -1.88
N HIS A 144 -12.53 -9.98 -2.68
CA HIS A 144 -12.82 -11.33 -2.20
C HIS A 144 -11.94 -11.72 -1.02
N ALA A 145 -10.63 -11.45 -1.09
CA ALA A 145 -9.74 -11.69 0.03
C ALA A 145 -10.09 -10.79 1.24
N ALA A 146 -10.51 -9.54 1.02
CA ALA A 146 -10.93 -8.62 2.07
C ALA A 146 -12.16 -9.13 2.84
N ASP A 147 -13.13 -9.69 2.14
CA ASP A 147 -14.35 -10.25 2.75
C ASP A 147 -14.02 -11.41 3.71
N GLU A 148 -13.00 -12.21 3.39
CA GLU A 148 -12.56 -13.34 4.21
C GLU A 148 -11.58 -12.95 5.32
N VAL A 149 -10.69 -11.98 5.04
CA VAL A 149 -9.71 -11.47 6.01
C VAL A 149 -10.37 -10.58 7.05
N GLY A 150 -11.32 -9.75 6.64
CA GLY A 150 -11.90 -8.70 7.48
C GLY A 150 -10.95 -7.50 7.65
N GLY A 151 -11.41 -6.52 8.43
CA GLY A 151 -10.75 -5.22 8.60
C GLY A 151 -11.37 -4.15 7.70
N ASP A 152 -11.02 -2.88 7.94
CA ASP A 152 -11.69 -1.75 7.28
C ASP A 152 -10.88 -1.19 6.10
N VAL A 153 -9.66 -1.68 5.88
CA VAL A 153 -8.74 -1.16 4.87
C VAL A 153 -8.65 -2.11 3.69
N VAL A 154 -8.97 -1.59 2.51
CA VAL A 154 -8.65 -2.18 1.22
C VAL A 154 -7.74 -1.19 0.50
N SER A 155 -6.44 -1.45 0.51
CA SER A 155 -5.41 -0.52 0.01
C SER A 155 -4.85 -0.98 -1.32
N GLY A 156 -4.83 -0.10 -2.31
CA GLY A 156 -4.33 -0.42 -3.65
C GLY A 156 -4.38 0.78 -4.56
N GLY A 157 -4.37 0.54 -5.84
CA GLY A 157 -4.40 1.61 -6.82
C GLY A 157 -3.09 2.38 -6.97
N GLY A 158 -3.00 3.11 -8.03
CA GLY A 158 -1.87 3.99 -8.31
C GLY A 158 -2.30 5.17 -9.18
N THR A 159 -1.36 5.99 -9.60
CA THR A 159 -1.65 7.18 -10.40
C THR A 159 -2.34 6.85 -11.74
N GLY A 160 -2.08 5.69 -12.31
CA GLY A 160 -2.70 5.28 -13.59
C GLY A 160 -4.11 4.71 -13.44
N THR A 161 -4.52 4.31 -12.23
CA THR A 161 -5.80 3.62 -12.01
C THR A 161 -6.73 4.32 -11.02
N PHE A 162 -6.28 5.39 -10.35
CA PHE A 162 -7.05 6.03 -9.27
C PHE A 162 -8.47 6.46 -9.66
N ASP A 163 -8.67 6.81 -10.92
CA ASP A 163 -9.96 7.30 -11.44
C ASP A 163 -10.91 6.18 -11.89
N VAL A 164 -10.41 4.95 -11.98
CA VAL A 164 -11.17 3.75 -12.36
C VAL A 164 -11.23 2.70 -11.25
N ASN A 165 -10.41 2.83 -10.22
CA ASN A 165 -10.43 1.96 -9.04
C ASN A 165 -11.44 2.48 -8.03
N THR A 166 -12.59 1.83 -7.96
CA THR A 166 -13.69 2.18 -7.05
C THR A 166 -13.83 1.22 -5.86
N SER A 167 -12.94 0.24 -5.75
CA SER A 167 -13.02 -0.84 -4.75
C SER A 167 -12.16 -0.56 -3.51
N CYS A 168 -11.10 0.22 -3.66
CA CYS A 168 -10.20 0.53 -2.55
C CYS A 168 -10.76 1.61 -1.64
N THR A 169 -10.58 1.44 -0.33
CA THR A 169 -10.83 2.46 0.68
C THR A 169 -9.64 3.42 0.82
N GLU A 170 -8.47 2.99 0.35
CA GLU A 170 -7.23 3.76 0.35
C GLU A 170 -6.50 3.61 -1.00
N ILE A 171 -6.14 4.73 -1.62
CA ILE A 171 -5.41 4.76 -2.90
C ILE A 171 -3.93 5.11 -2.65
N GLN A 172 -3.02 4.23 -3.11
CA GLN A 172 -1.58 4.37 -2.96
C GLN A 172 -0.92 5.20 -4.08
N ALA A 173 -1.62 6.18 -4.66
CA ALA A 173 -1.10 7.01 -5.74
C ALA A 173 0.06 7.89 -5.26
N GLY A 174 1.17 7.87 -5.98
CA GLY A 174 2.38 8.65 -5.63
C GLY A 174 2.96 9.45 -6.79
N SER A 175 2.92 8.93 -8.01
CA SER A 175 3.49 9.59 -9.19
C SER A 175 2.74 10.86 -9.58
N TYR A 176 1.47 11.02 -9.17
CA TYR A 176 0.66 12.21 -9.46
C TYR A 176 1.33 13.53 -9.03
N ALA A 177 2.17 13.46 -8.00
CA ALA A 177 2.79 14.64 -7.41
C ALA A 177 3.84 15.31 -8.31
N LEU A 178 4.43 14.59 -9.25
CA LEU A 178 5.42 15.11 -10.20
C LEU A 178 5.04 14.81 -11.66
N LEU A 179 4.27 13.79 -11.91
CA LEU A 179 3.84 13.24 -13.19
C LEU A 179 4.99 13.04 -14.20
N ASP A 180 5.33 11.79 -14.43
CA ASP A 180 6.20 11.38 -15.51
C ASP A 180 5.55 11.68 -16.87
N THR A 181 6.34 11.89 -17.91
CA THR A 181 5.85 12.10 -19.29
C THR A 181 5.05 10.91 -19.84
N ASP A 182 5.31 9.72 -19.32
CA ASP A 182 4.57 8.52 -19.73
C ASP A 182 3.08 8.62 -19.39
N TYR A 183 2.72 9.33 -18.31
CA TYR A 183 1.32 9.57 -17.95
C TYR A 183 0.58 10.50 -18.93
N ASP A 184 1.27 11.20 -19.83
CA ASP A 184 0.63 12.00 -20.89
C ASP A 184 -0.07 11.13 -21.92
N THR A 185 0.29 9.85 -21.99
CA THR A 185 -0.35 8.88 -22.90
C THR A 185 -1.69 8.35 -22.36
N LEU A 186 -1.99 8.64 -21.10
CA LEU A 186 -3.20 8.17 -20.44
C LEU A 186 -4.29 9.24 -20.45
N ASP A 187 -5.51 8.82 -20.70
CA ASP A 187 -6.70 9.64 -20.50
C ASP A 187 -7.05 9.66 -18.98
N LEU A 188 -6.35 10.51 -18.23
CA LEU A 188 -6.58 10.72 -16.79
C LEU A 188 -7.34 12.03 -16.57
N PRO A 189 -8.30 12.07 -15.61
CA PRO A 189 -9.00 13.31 -15.29
C PRO A 189 -8.05 14.34 -14.67
N SER A 190 -7.73 15.38 -15.45
CA SER A 190 -6.97 16.57 -15.04
C SER A 190 -5.63 16.34 -14.31
N PRO A 191 -4.69 15.55 -14.79
CA PRO A 191 -3.33 15.71 -14.36
C PRO A 191 -2.77 16.95 -15.07
N ARG A 192 -2.71 18.08 -14.40
CA ARG A 192 -1.90 19.19 -14.89
C ARG A 192 -0.50 19.04 -14.34
N ARG A 193 0.50 19.05 -15.23
CA ARG A 193 1.89 19.19 -14.82
C ARG A 193 2.06 20.45 -14.00
N CYS A 194 2.76 20.31 -12.90
CA CYS A 194 3.25 21.47 -12.15
C CYS A 194 4.40 22.15 -12.90
#